data_29a6073779667630348c46dcbe701ea5
#
_entry.id   29a6073779667630348c46dcbe701ea5
#
_cell.length_a   1.000
_cell.length_b   1.000
_cell.length_c   1.000
_cell.angle_alpha   90.00
_cell.angle_beta   90.00
_cell.angle_gamma   90.00
#
_symmetry.space_group_name_H-M   'P 1'
#
loop_
_entity.id
_entity.type
_entity.pdbx_description
1 polymer ?
#
loop_
_entity_poly.entity_id
_entity_poly.type
_entity_poly.pdbx_seq_one_letter_code
_entity_poly.pdbx_strand_id
1 'polypeptide(L)'
;LLINRILIPILPFFIAANFCALSYEGAITKQLPVFLGVMVIVIISQFVWLSFLYVLAGAISKKNPWQVLKYYGPAYLTAVGTMSSAATLAVALKCAKKSPVLKDDVIDFAVPLFSNIHLCGSILTEVFFVMTVSLMLYGSLPSLTVMILFIILLGIFAIGAPGVPGGTVIASLGIVISVLGFDEAGTALLLTIFALQDSFGTACN
;
A
#
# COMPACT_ATOMS: atom_id res chain seq x y z
N LEU A 1 17.53 -5.84 9.35
CA LEU A 1 18.54 -6.78 8.82
C LEU A 1 17.94 -8.16 8.53
N LEU A 2 17.14 -8.73 9.45
CA LEU A 2 16.51 -10.06 9.31
C LEU A 2 15.49 -10.09 8.16
N ILE A 3 14.61 -9.10 8.09
CA ILE A 3 13.59 -8.96 7.04
C ILE A 3 14.24 -8.94 5.65
N ASN A 4 15.27 -8.10 5.45
CA ASN A 4 15.93 -7.96 4.15
C ASN A 4 16.75 -9.19 3.75
N ARG A 5 17.29 -9.94 4.72
CA ARG A 5 18.15 -11.10 4.43
C ARG A 5 17.39 -12.42 4.33
N ILE A 6 16.25 -12.55 4.99
CA ILE A 6 15.51 -13.80 5.07
C ILE A 6 14.15 -13.67 4.37
N LEU A 7 13.33 -12.72 4.78
CA LEU A 7 11.94 -12.64 4.36
C LEU A 7 11.82 -12.18 2.90
N ILE A 8 12.52 -11.13 2.49
CA ILE A 8 12.45 -10.63 1.10
C ILE A 8 12.91 -11.66 0.07
N PRO A 9 14.03 -12.41 0.25
CA PRO A 9 14.40 -13.46 -0.70
C PRO A 9 13.42 -14.64 -0.76
N ILE A 10 12.71 -14.94 0.33
CA ILE A 10 11.74 -16.04 0.38
C ILE A 10 10.39 -15.64 -0.21
N LEU A 11 10.02 -14.37 -0.09
CA LEU A 11 8.73 -13.84 -0.51
C LEU A 11 8.33 -14.19 -1.96
N PRO A 12 9.20 -14.07 -2.99
CA PRO A 12 8.86 -14.45 -4.36
C PRO A 12 8.52 -15.94 -4.51
N PHE A 13 9.23 -16.80 -3.78
CA PHE A 13 8.96 -18.25 -3.80
C PHE A 13 7.64 -18.58 -3.12
N PHE A 14 7.34 -17.91 -2.00
CA PHE A 14 6.06 -18.04 -1.30
C PHE A 14 4.90 -17.57 -2.19
N ILE A 15 5.02 -16.42 -2.83
CA ILE A 15 4.02 -15.90 -3.78
C ILE A 15 3.84 -16.87 -4.94
N ALA A 16 4.92 -17.35 -5.56
CA ALA A 16 4.87 -18.29 -6.67
C ALA A 16 4.17 -19.61 -6.26
N ALA A 17 4.50 -20.16 -5.09
CA ALA A 17 3.88 -21.37 -4.56
C ALA A 17 2.36 -21.19 -4.34
N ASN A 18 1.93 -20.06 -3.75
CA ASN A 18 0.52 -19.75 -3.57
C ASN A 18 -0.20 -19.59 -4.92
N PHE A 19 0.42 -18.91 -5.89
CA PHE A 19 -0.16 -18.81 -7.24
C PHE A 19 -0.31 -20.16 -7.92
N CYS A 20 0.69 -21.05 -7.77
CA CYS A 20 0.59 -22.41 -8.29
C CYS A 20 -0.55 -23.19 -7.64
N ALA A 21 -0.69 -23.13 -6.32
CA ALA A 21 -1.78 -23.77 -5.58
C ALA A 21 -3.15 -23.25 -6.04
N LEU A 22 -3.34 -21.95 -6.05
CA LEU A 22 -4.58 -21.29 -6.51
C LEU A 22 -4.89 -21.58 -8.00
N SER A 23 -3.84 -21.73 -8.83
CA SER A 23 -4.01 -22.12 -10.24
C SER A 23 -4.48 -23.55 -10.37
N TYR A 24 -3.90 -24.47 -9.61
CA TYR A 24 -4.27 -25.89 -9.60
C TYR A 24 -5.73 -26.07 -9.16
N GLU A 25 -6.18 -25.31 -8.19
CA GLU A 25 -7.56 -25.31 -7.71
C GLU A 25 -8.56 -24.63 -8.66
N GLY A 26 -8.08 -24.05 -9.77
CA GLY A 26 -8.90 -23.30 -10.71
C GLY A 26 -9.44 -21.96 -10.16
N ALA A 27 -8.98 -21.56 -8.99
CA ALA A 27 -9.40 -20.34 -8.32
C ALA A 27 -8.95 -19.09 -9.09
N ILE A 28 -7.77 -19.11 -9.71
CA ILE A 28 -7.24 -17.96 -10.45
C ILE A 28 -8.15 -17.58 -11.62
N THR A 29 -8.58 -18.55 -12.45
CA THR A 29 -9.41 -18.25 -13.62
C THR A 29 -10.76 -17.64 -13.27
N LYS A 30 -11.33 -18.00 -12.12
CA LYS A 30 -12.61 -17.47 -11.64
C LYS A 30 -12.46 -16.15 -10.87
N GLN A 31 -11.39 -15.99 -10.13
CA GLN A 31 -11.19 -14.88 -9.19
C GLN A 31 -10.37 -13.73 -9.79
N LEU A 32 -9.49 -14.01 -10.75
CA LEU A 32 -8.62 -13.01 -11.37
C LEU A 32 -9.38 -11.79 -11.94
N PRO A 33 -10.51 -11.95 -12.66
CA PRO A 33 -11.26 -10.80 -13.16
C PRO A 33 -11.77 -9.88 -12.03
N VAL A 34 -12.18 -10.46 -10.90
CA VAL A 34 -12.63 -9.70 -9.73
C VAL A 34 -11.46 -8.93 -9.12
N PHE A 35 -10.32 -9.59 -8.92
CA PHE A 35 -9.12 -8.93 -8.39
C PHE A 35 -8.63 -7.82 -9.31
N LEU A 36 -8.58 -8.02 -10.62
CA LEU A 36 -8.21 -6.97 -11.57
C LEU A 36 -9.18 -5.78 -11.50
N GLY A 37 -10.48 -6.04 -11.39
CA GLY A 37 -11.48 -4.98 -11.20
C GLY A 37 -11.25 -4.19 -9.92
N VAL A 38 -11.00 -4.87 -8.80
CA VAL A 38 -10.71 -4.23 -7.52
C VAL A 38 -9.39 -3.45 -7.59
N MET A 39 -8.35 -3.99 -8.22
CA MET A 39 -7.07 -3.28 -8.41
C MET A 39 -7.26 -1.96 -9.17
N VAL A 40 -8.04 -1.95 -10.23
CA VAL A 40 -8.35 -0.72 -10.98
C VAL A 40 -9.08 0.29 -10.08
N ILE A 41 -10.07 -0.15 -9.31
CA ILE A 41 -10.82 0.70 -8.38
C ILE A 41 -9.88 1.30 -7.32
N VAL A 42 -8.98 0.48 -6.76
CA VAL A 42 -8.02 0.93 -5.75
C VAL A 42 -7.05 1.97 -6.35
N ILE A 43 -6.52 1.73 -7.55
CA ILE A 43 -5.64 2.69 -8.23
C ILE A 43 -6.36 4.03 -8.45
N ILE A 44 -7.58 4.00 -8.96
CA ILE A 44 -8.39 5.21 -9.13
C ILE A 44 -8.59 5.91 -7.78
N SER A 45 -8.95 5.18 -6.74
CA SER A 45 -9.16 5.72 -5.40
C SER A 45 -7.88 6.35 -4.82
N GLN A 46 -6.71 5.76 -5.08
CA GLN A 46 -5.40 6.32 -4.70
C GLN A 46 -5.14 7.66 -5.39
N PHE A 47 -5.39 7.76 -6.71
CA PHE A 47 -5.24 9.03 -7.43
C PHE A 47 -6.25 10.10 -6.97
N VAL A 48 -7.48 9.71 -6.67
CA VAL A 48 -8.49 10.63 -6.09
C VAL A 48 -8.01 11.13 -4.72
N TRP A 49 -7.52 10.24 -3.86
CA TRP A 49 -7.00 10.57 -2.55
C TRP A 49 -5.79 11.50 -2.62
N LEU A 50 -4.81 11.18 -3.45
CA LEU A 50 -3.65 12.05 -3.68
C LEU A 50 -4.07 13.43 -4.18
N SER A 51 -4.96 13.50 -5.16
CA SER A 51 -5.47 14.77 -5.69
C SER A 51 -6.14 15.59 -4.59
N PHE A 52 -6.96 14.95 -3.76
CA PHE A 52 -7.59 15.60 -2.61
C PHE A 52 -6.56 16.18 -1.64
N LEU A 53 -5.54 15.40 -1.26
CA LEU A 53 -4.48 15.84 -0.34
C LEU A 53 -3.69 17.03 -0.92
N TYR A 54 -3.33 16.98 -2.21
CA TYR A 54 -2.61 18.07 -2.85
C TYR A 54 -3.46 19.34 -2.95
N VAL A 55 -4.74 19.24 -3.27
CA VAL A 55 -5.66 20.38 -3.30
C VAL A 55 -5.82 20.96 -1.90
N LEU A 56 -6.02 20.12 -0.88
CA LEU A 56 -6.13 20.54 0.51
C LEU A 56 -4.87 21.25 0.99
N ALA A 57 -3.70 20.66 0.74
CA ALA A 57 -2.41 21.26 1.09
C ALA A 57 -2.19 22.61 0.37
N GLY A 58 -2.54 22.69 -0.91
CA GLY A 58 -2.49 23.92 -1.69
C GLY A 58 -3.41 25.02 -1.14
N ALA A 59 -4.63 24.67 -0.77
CA ALA A 59 -5.60 25.60 -0.19
C ALA A 59 -5.13 26.15 1.17
N ILE A 60 -4.61 25.27 2.06
CA ILE A 60 -4.11 25.66 3.39
C ILE A 60 -2.84 26.52 3.26
N SER A 61 -1.89 26.12 2.42
CA SER A 61 -0.61 26.80 2.26
C SER A 61 -0.68 28.05 1.34
N LYS A 62 -1.79 28.23 0.65
CA LYS A 62 -1.97 29.26 -0.40
C LYS A 62 -0.91 29.15 -1.51
N LYS A 63 -0.44 27.95 -1.80
CA LYS A 63 0.53 27.63 -2.84
C LYS A 63 -0.12 26.77 -3.92
N ASN A 64 0.37 26.90 -5.16
CA ASN A 64 -0.14 26.06 -6.25
C ASN A 64 0.44 24.63 -6.15
N PRO A 65 -0.37 23.60 -5.90
CA PRO A 65 0.11 22.22 -5.74
C PRO A 65 0.73 21.67 -7.04
N TRP A 66 0.36 22.21 -8.21
CA TRP A 66 0.95 21.82 -9.49
C TRP A 66 2.46 22.06 -9.54
N GLN A 67 2.96 23.05 -8.80
CA GLN A 67 4.41 23.33 -8.71
C GLN A 67 5.19 22.24 -7.96
N VAL A 68 4.51 21.34 -7.27
CA VAL A 68 5.08 20.13 -6.64
C VAL A 68 4.82 18.93 -7.54
N LEU A 69 3.55 18.71 -7.94
CA LEU A 69 3.11 17.55 -8.72
C LEU A 69 3.90 17.34 -10.01
N LYS A 70 4.25 18.40 -10.74
CA LYS A 70 5.00 18.29 -11.99
C LYS A 70 6.38 17.63 -11.86
N TYR A 71 6.93 17.57 -10.64
CA TYR A 71 8.20 16.92 -10.35
C TYR A 71 8.05 15.55 -9.70
N TYR A 72 6.81 15.13 -9.40
CA TYR A 72 6.52 13.87 -8.70
C TYR A 72 6.77 12.62 -9.55
N GLY A 73 6.62 12.70 -10.86
CA GLY A 73 6.64 11.55 -11.77
C GLY A 73 7.81 10.59 -11.58
N PRO A 74 9.08 11.03 -11.54
CA PRO A 74 10.21 10.12 -11.35
C PRO A 74 10.18 9.39 -9.99
N ALA A 75 9.73 10.05 -8.92
CA ALA A 75 9.59 9.41 -7.62
C ALA A 75 8.46 8.36 -7.65
N TYR A 76 7.33 8.69 -8.28
CA TYR A 76 6.21 7.76 -8.48
C TYR A 76 6.66 6.50 -9.21
N LEU A 77 7.34 6.65 -10.36
CA LEU A 77 7.82 5.51 -11.16
C LEU A 77 8.87 4.67 -10.42
N THR A 78 9.73 5.32 -9.61
CA THR A 78 10.69 4.60 -8.78
C THR A 78 9.97 3.77 -7.71
N ALA A 79 8.96 4.34 -7.06
CA ALA A 79 8.16 3.64 -6.07
C ALA A 79 7.40 2.45 -6.68
N VAL A 80 6.78 2.64 -7.85
CA VAL A 80 6.13 1.55 -8.60
C VAL A 80 7.11 0.44 -8.93
N GLY A 81 8.33 0.78 -9.38
CA GLY A 81 9.33 -0.21 -9.78
C GLY A 81 10.00 -0.92 -8.61
N THR A 82 10.15 -0.26 -7.46
CA THR A 82 10.88 -0.82 -6.30
C THR A 82 9.97 -1.41 -5.23
N MET A 83 8.69 -1.02 -5.19
CA MET A 83 7.75 -1.35 -4.11
C MET A 83 8.30 -1.02 -2.71
N SER A 84 9.22 -0.05 -2.63
CA SER A 84 9.94 0.28 -1.40
C SER A 84 10.05 1.78 -1.20
N SER A 85 9.44 2.30 -0.15
CA SER A 85 9.58 3.70 0.25
C SER A 85 11.02 4.04 0.58
N ALA A 86 11.75 3.12 1.24
CA ALA A 86 13.16 3.32 1.58
C ALA A 86 14.05 3.44 0.33
N ALA A 87 13.81 2.62 -0.71
CA ALA A 87 14.56 2.70 -1.96
C ALA A 87 14.21 3.96 -2.76
N THR A 88 12.96 4.45 -2.64
CA THR A 88 12.46 5.63 -3.36
C THR A 88 12.94 6.94 -2.73
N LEU A 89 13.27 6.95 -1.45
CA LEU A 89 13.55 8.15 -0.65
C LEU A 89 14.55 9.12 -1.32
N ALA A 90 15.67 8.61 -1.84
CA ALA A 90 16.67 9.46 -2.46
C ALA A 90 16.17 10.19 -3.72
N VAL A 91 15.30 9.53 -4.50
CA VAL A 91 14.67 10.11 -5.69
C VAL A 91 13.59 11.12 -5.28
N ALA A 92 12.78 10.77 -4.27
CA ALA A 92 11.74 11.65 -3.74
C ALA A 92 12.33 12.98 -3.21
N LEU A 93 13.43 12.93 -2.46
CA LEU A 93 14.15 14.12 -2.00
C LEU A 93 14.63 14.99 -3.17
N LYS A 94 15.26 14.38 -4.18
CA LYS A 94 15.70 15.12 -5.39
C LYS A 94 14.54 15.75 -6.16
N CYS A 95 13.39 15.07 -6.22
CA CYS A 95 12.20 15.58 -6.87
C CYS A 95 11.58 16.74 -6.10
N ALA A 96 11.46 16.61 -4.78
CA ALA A 96 10.90 17.64 -3.90
C ALA A 96 11.75 18.94 -3.95
N LYS A 97 13.08 18.83 -3.94
CA LYS A 97 14.01 19.98 -4.03
C LYS A 97 13.95 20.76 -5.35
N LYS A 98 13.33 20.20 -6.40
CA LYS A 98 13.08 20.94 -7.64
C LYS A 98 11.88 21.89 -7.54
N SER A 99 11.05 21.75 -6.52
CA SER A 99 9.86 22.58 -6.38
C SER A 99 10.21 23.95 -5.81
N PRO A 100 9.80 25.05 -6.49
CA PRO A 100 10.11 26.41 -6.04
C PRO A 100 9.29 26.86 -4.83
N VAL A 101 8.32 26.05 -4.39
CA VAL A 101 7.40 26.40 -3.30
C VAL A 101 7.69 25.66 -1.99
N LEU A 102 8.53 24.64 -2.04
CA LEU A 102 8.96 23.88 -0.87
C LEU A 102 10.31 24.45 -0.36
N LYS A 103 10.51 24.43 0.95
CA LYS A 103 11.75 24.86 1.59
C LYS A 103 12.64 23.65 1.83
N ASP A 104 13.95 23.78 1.59
CA ASP A 104 14.91 22.67 1.70
C ASP A 104 14.97 22.07 3.10
N ASP A 105 14.97 22.87 4.14
CA ASP A 105 14.96 22.43 5.54
C ASP A 105 13.72 21.58 5.87
N VAL A 106 12.55 21.99 5.34
CA VAL A 106 11.30 21.22 5.49
C VAL A 106 11.35 19.92 4.69
N ILE A 107 11.89 19.95 3.46
CA ILE A 107 12.03 18.75 2.62
C ILE A 107 12.93 17.74 3.31
N ASP A 108 14.11 18.16 3.78
CA ASP A 108 15.12 17.28 4.38
C ASP A 108 14.62 16.61 5.69
N PHE A 109 13.66 17.22 6.37
CA PHE A 109 13.00 16.63 7.53
C PHE A 109 11.74 15.83 7.16
N ALA A 110 10.84 16.45 6.40
CA ALA A 110 9.49 15.89 6.19
C ALA A 110 9.49 14.67 5.24
N VAL A 111 10.27 14.70 4.15
CA VAL A 111 10.27 13.60 3.20
C VAL A 111 10.78 12.30 3.82
N PRO A 112 11.92 12.26 4.57
CA PRO A 112 12.34 11.05 5.25
C PRO A 112 11.36 10.59 6.34
N LEU A 113 10.77 11.51 7.09
CA LEU A 113 9.83 11.19 8.14
C LEU A 113 8.55 10.57 7.56
N PHE A 114 7.91 11.28 6.62
CA PHE A 114 6.61 10.86 6.09
C PHE A 114 6.70 9.68 5.14
N SER A 115 7.83 9.43 4.49
CA SER A 115 8.03 8.21 3.70
C SER A 115 7.89 6.92 4.53
N ASN A 116 8.00 7.01 5.85
CA ASN A 116 7.88 5.86 6.75
C ASN A 116 6.55 5.81 7.51
N ILE A 117 5.87 6.94 7.72
CA ILE A 117 4.66 6.98 8.55
C ILE A 117 3.39 7.35 7.77
N HIS A 118 3.51 7.89 6.56
CA HIS A 118 2.37 8.23 5.70
C HIS A 118 2.13 7.09 4.71
N LEU A 119 1.38 6.08 5.13
CA LEU A 119 1.15 4.84 4.38
C LEU A 119 -0.29 4.75 3.84
N CYS A 120 -0.86 5.88 3.44
CA CYS A 120 -2.26 5.97 3.03
C CYS A 120 -2.60 5.10 1.81
N GLY A 121 -1.68 4.97 0.85
CA GLY A 121 -1.88 4.14 -0.33
C GLY A 121 -1.93 2.66 -0.01
N SER A 122 -1.00 2.17 0.81
CA SER A 122 -0.97 0.78 1.25
C SER A 122 -2.16 0.44 2.16
N ILE A 123 -2.53 1.34 3.08
CA ILE A 123 -3.73 1.17 3.94
C ILE A 123 -5.00 1.08 3.10
N LEU A 124 -5.16 1.98 2.13
CA LEU A 124 -6.30 1.96 1.22
C LEU A 124 -6.38 0.64 0.46
N THR A 125 -5.25 0.17 -0.08
CA THR A 125 -5.16 -1.13 -0.76
C THR A 125 -5.58 -2.26 0.16
N GLU A 126 -5.05 -2.31 1.38
CA GLU A 126 -5.31 -3.39 2.33
C GLU A 126 -6.77 -3.45 2.75
N VAL A 127 -7.40 -2.30 3.02
CA VAL A 127 -8.84 -2.23 3.36
C VAL A 127 -9.70 -2.79 2.22
N PHE A 128 -9.45 -2.41 0.97
CA PHE A 128 -10.19 -2.95 -0.16
C PHE A 128 -9.95 -4.46 -0.32
N PHE A 129 -8.73 -4.92 -0.12
CA PHE A 129 -8.41 -6.34 -0.31
C PHE A 129 -8.94 -7.23 0.80
N VAL A 130 -8.92 -6.81 2.06
CA VAL A 130 -9.55 -7.60 3.13
C VAL A 130 -11.07 -7.72 2.92
N MET A 131 -11.72 -6.65 2.44
CA MET A 131 -13.14 -6.71 2.07
C MET A 131 -13.38 -7.67 0.91
N THR A 132 -12.53 -7.62 -0.12
CA THR A 132 -12.63 -8.49 -1.29
C THR A 132 -12.42 -9.96 -0.90
N VAL A 133 -11.38 -10.27 -0.14
CA VAL A 133 -11.10 -11.63 0.34
C VAL A 133 -12.24 -12.12 1.24
N SER A 134 -12.74 -11.27 2.13
CA SER A 134 -13.88 -11.63 3.00
C SER A 134 -15.10 -12.03 2.19
N LEU A 135 -15.44 -11.23 1.18
CA LEU A 135 -16.60 -11.54 0.33
C LEU A 135 -16.40 -12.81 -0.50
N MET A 136 -15.18 -13.03 -1.00
CA MET A 136 -14.90 -14.15 -1.90
C MET A 136 -14.74 -15.50 -1.17
N LEU A 137 -14.08 -15.52 -0.03
CA LEU A 137 -13.82 -16.78 0.70
C LEU A 137 -14.87 -17.06 1.75
N TYR A 138 -15.38 -16.04 2.45
CA TYR A 138 -16.32 -16.22 3.55
C TYR A 138 -17.77 -15.84 3.19
N GLY A 139 -18.00 -15.35 1.96
CA GLY A 139 -19.33 -15.04 1.43
C GLY A 139 -20.02 -13.82 2.02
N SER A 140 -19.36 -13.09 2.92
CA SER A 140 -19.92 -11.90 3.58
C SER A 140 -18.84 -10.86 3.86
N LEU A 141 -19.24 -9.60 3.91
CA LEU A 141 -18.39 -8.53 4.38
C LEU A 141 -18.33 -8.52 5.91
N PRO A 142 -17.19 -8.15 6.52
CA PRO A 142 -17.13 -7.89 7.94
C PRO A 142 -18.12 -6.80 8.36
N SER A 143 -18.63 -6.86 9.58
CA SER A 143 -19.53 -5.82 10.08
C SER A 143 -18.83 -4.46 10.11
N LEU A 144 -19.61 -3.38 10.01
CA LEU A 144 -19.07 -2.01 10.04
C LEU A 144 -18.23 -1.75 11.30
N THR A 145 -18.67 -2.26 12.45
CA THR A 145 -17.94 -2.11 13.73
C THR A 145 -16.58 -2.79 13.67
N VAL A 146 -16.51 -4.01 13.14
CA VAL A 146 -15.26 -4.76 12.98
C VAL A 146 -14.34 -4.05 11.99
N MET A 147 -14.87 -3.53 10.88
CA MET A 147 -14.08 -2.78 9.90
C MET A 147 -13.52 -1.48 10.48
N ILE A 148 -14.32 -0.73 11.26
CA ILE A 148 -13.83 0.49 11.92
C ILE A 148 -12.69 0.15 12.89
N LEU A 149 -12.86 -0.88 13.72
CA LEU A 149 -11.80 -1.35 14.62
C LEU A 149 -10.55 -1.75 13.84
N PHE A 150 -10.71 -2.54 12.77
CA PHE A 150 -9.62 -2.96 11.92
C PHE A 150 -8.86 -1.75 11.32
N ILE A 151 -9.57 -0.76 10.76
CA ILE A 151 -8.96 0.42 10.15
C ILE A 151 -8.18 1.25 11.17
N ILE A 152 -8.70 1.43 12.38
CA ILE A 152 -8.01 2.16 13.46
C ILE A 152 -6.72 1.43 13.84
N LEU A 153 -6.80 0.12 14.07
CA LEU A 153 -5.64 -0.70 14.42
C LEU A 153 -4.63 -0.75 13.26
N LEU A 154 -5.09 -0.90 12.01
CA LEU A 154 -4.25 -0.89 10.84
C LEU A 154 -3.45 0.42 10.74
N GLY A 155 -4.07 1.58 11.00
CA GLY A 155 -3.38 2.86 11.04
C GLY A 155 -2.27 2.90 12.10
N ILE A 156 -2.47 2.29 13.26
CA ILE A 156 -1.47 2.19 14.32
C ILE A 156 -0.32 1.26 13.92
N PHE A 157 -0.64 0.07 13.41
CA PHE A 157 0.37 -0.93 13.00
C PHE A 157 1.17 -0.47 11.79
N ALA A 158 0.55 0.28 10.88
CA ALA A 158 1.21 0.82 9.70
C ALA A 158 2.38 1.77 10.05
N ILE A 159 2.29 2.51 11.16
CA ILE A 159 3.40 3.40 11.62
C ILE A 159 4.68 2.59 11.92
N GLY A 160 4.52 1.35 12.35
CA GLY A 160 5.65 0.43 12.60
C GLY A 160 6.04 -0.45 11.42
N ALA A 161 5.34 -0.32 10.29
CA ALA A 161 5.62 -1.15 9.12
C ALA A 161 6.96 -0.77 8.48
N PRO A 162 7.79 -1.76 8.09
CA PRO A 162 9.03 -1.47 7.37
C PRO A 162 8.72 -0.99 5.95
N GLY A 163 9.47 0.00 5.44
CA GLY A 163 9.34 0.55 4.09
C GLY A 163 9.88 -0.37 2.98
N VAL A 164 9.48 -1.64 3.00
CA VAL A 164 9.89 -2.71 2.08
C VAL A 164 8.64 -3.33 1.44
N PRO A 165 8.77 -4.06 0.31
CA PRO A 165 7.64 -4.72 -0.33
C PRO A 165 6.81 -5.57 0.65
N GLY A 166 5.48 -5.37 0.65
CA GLY A 166 4.56 -6.08 1.54
C GLY A 166 4.65 -5.69 3.03
N GLY A 167 5.43 -4.67 3.39
CA GLY A 167 5.70 -4.32 4.78
C GLY A 167 4.44 -4.03 5.59
N THR A 168 3.46 -3.35 5.02
CA THR A 168 2.22 -2.97 5.70
C THR A 168 1.37 -4.22 6.00
N VAL A 169 1.09 -5.05 5.01
CA VAL A 169 0.26 -6.25 5.19
C VAL A 169 0.93 -7.28 6.10
N ILE A 170 2.25 -7.40 6.08
CA ILE A 170 2.99 -8.27 7.00
C ILE A 170 2.86 -7.76 8.44
N ALA A 171 2.96 -6.45 8.66
CA ALA A 171 2.81 -5.86 9.98
C ALA A 171 1.39 -6.01 10.53
N SER A 172 0.38 -6.06 9.67
CA SER A 172 -1.03 -6.14 10.03
C SER A 172 -1.59 -7.57 10.12
N LEU A 173 -0.85 -8.61 9.71
CA LEU A 173 -1.35 -10.00 9.71
C LEU A 173 -1.98 -10.42 11.04
N GLY A 174 -1.39 -10.00 12.16
CA GLY A 174 -1.93 -10.31 13.48
C GLY A 174 -3.35 -9.78 13.70
N ILE A 175 -3.64 -8.57 13.22
CA ILE A 175 -4.99 -7.98 13.33
C ILE A 175 -5.94 -8.53 12.24
N VAL A 176 -5.45 -8.90 11.08
CA VAL A 176 -6.24 -9.58 10.05
C VAL A 176 -6.77 -10.91 10.59
N ILE A 177 -5.93 -11.68 11.27
CA ILE A 177 -6.32 -12.95 11.90
C ILE A 177 -7.24 -12.71 13.12
N SER A 178 -6.83 -11.85 14.05
CA SER A 178 -7.51 -11.72 15.34
C SER A 178 -8.81 -10.90 15.28
N VAL A 179 -8.90 -9.91 14.40
CA VAL A 179 -10.05 -9.00 14.30
C VAL A 179 -11.01 -9.42 13.21
N LEU A 180 -10.46 -9.79 12.03
CA LEU A 180 -11.28 -10.18 10.87
C LEU A 180 -11.57 -11.67 10.82
N GLY A 181 -10.85 -12.49 11.61
CA GLY A 181 -11.04 -13.94 11.67
C GLY A 181 -10.52 -14.69 10.44
N PHE A 182 -9.55 -14.13 9.73
CA PHE A 182 -8.98 -14.80 8.57
C PHE A 182 -8.23 -16.05 8.99
N ASP A 183 -8.48 -17.14 8.27
CA ASP A 183 -7.72 -18.38 8.34
C ASP A 183 -6.45 -18.34 7.48
N GLU A 184 -5.76 -19.46 7.38
CA GLU A 184 -4.54 -19.58 6.60
C GLU A 184 -4.78 -19.30 5.09
N ALA A 185 -5.91 -19.77 4.54
CA ALA A 185 -6.27 -19.54 3.14
C ALA A 185 -6.55 -18.06 2.87
N GLY A 186 -7.29 -17.39 3.75
CA GLY A 186 -7.59 -15.96 3.64
C GLY A 186 -6.35 -15.10 3.74
N THR A 187 -5.46 -15.39 4.69
CA THR A 187 -4.19 -14.67 4.85
C THR A 187 -3.23 -14.89 3.68
N ALA A 188 -3.11 -16.11 3.16
CA ALA A 188 -2.30 -16.42 2.00
C ALA A 188 -2.80 -15.71 0.74
N LEU A 189 -4.13 -15.70 0.52
CA LEU A 189 -4.73 -14.99 -0.60
C LEU A 189 -4.51 -13.48 -0.47
N LEU A 190 -4.74 -12.90 0.72
CA LEU A 190 -4.50 -11.47 0.98
C LEU A 190 -3.06 -11.06 0.66
N LEU A 191 -2.07 -11.80 1.17
CA LEU A 191 -0.65 -11.54 0.89
C LEU A 191 -0.35 -11.59 -0.60
N THR A 192 -0.93 -12.56 -1.31
CA THR A 192 -0.71 -12.77 -2.74
C THR A 192 -1.25 -11.61 -3.56
N ILE A 193 -2.50 -11.19 -3.34
CA ILE A 193 -3.10 -10.08 -4.10
C ILE A 193 -2.50 -8.74 -3.72
N PHE A 194 -2.12 -8.56 -2.44
CA PHE A 194 -1.46 -7.34 -1.99
C PHE A 194 -0.11 -7.15 -2.70
N ALA A 195 0.68 -8.21 -2.85
CA ALA A 195 1.96 -8.17 -3.55
C ALA A 195 1.84 -7.72 -5.02
N LEU A 196 0.70 -7.96 -5.67
CA LEU A 196 0.46 -7.51 -7.05
C LEU A 196 0.25 -6.00 -7.16
N GLN A 197 -0.27 -5.36 -6.12
CA GLN A 197 -0.64 -3.94 -6.14
C GLN A 197 0.20 -3.06 -5.22
N ASP A 198 1.08 -3.61 -4.41
CA ASP A 198 1.93 -2.86 -3.48
C ASP A 198 2.76 -1.78 -4.18
N SER A 199 3.07 -1.97 -5.46
CA SER A 199 3.69 -0.98 -6.34
C SER A 199 2.96 0.36 -6.33
N PHE A 200 1.66 0.34 -6.56
CA PHE A 200 0.83 1.55 -6.63
C PHE A 200 0.53 2.10 -5.23
N GLY A 201 0.34 1.20 -4.25
CA GLY A 201 0.21 1.57 -2.84
C GLY A 201 1.44 2.35 -2.35
N THR A 202 2.63 1.83 -2.59
CA THR A 202 3.90 2.49 -2.25
C THR A 202 4.07 3.83 -2.96
N ALA A 203 3.65 3.92 -4.22
CA ALA A 203 3.73 5.17 -4.97
C ALA A 203 2.74 6.24 -4.48
N CYS A 204 1.63 5.82 -3.87
CA CYS A 204 0.65 6.70 -3.25
C CYS A 204 1.04 7.13 -1.83
N ASN A 205 1.87 6.35 -1.13
CA ASN A 205 2.37 6.66 0.21
C ASN A 205 3.26 7.91 0.19
#